data_b4e7b6fceb5570c697ffb01eec46e4fc
#
_entry.id   b4e7b6fceb5570c697ffb01eec46e4fc
#
_cell.length_a   1.000
_cell.length_b   1.000
_cell.length_c   1.000
_cell.angle_alpha   90.00
_cell.angle_beta   90.00
_cell.angle_gamma   90.00
#
_symmetry.space_group_name_H-M   'P 1'
#
loop_
_entity.id
_entity.type
_entity.pdbx_description
1 polymer ?
#
loop_
_entity_poly.entity_id
_entity_poly.type
_entity_poly.pdbx_seq_one_letter_code
_entity_poly.pdbx_strand_id
1 'polypeptide(L)'
;ALFALDNLWDGLGALAIERPNMKYFFGKMTMYPEYNRQARDLIQHFLFKHFEDKEKLVTPVDPLKIETPVEYMDSILTETEFKEDYKLLNAEVRRLGVNIPPLVNSYMSLSPTMKMFGGGINHEFSEAEETCILISFDDIYETKKARHIDSFIKEKVAYIKKRFPIFVENMGENLTDMVA
;
A
#
# COMPACT_ATOMS: atom_id res chain seq x y z
N ALA A 1 -16.43 -5.04 -4.77
CA ALA A 1 -15.00 -4.75 -5.01
C ALA A 1 -14.31 -4.10 -3.80
N LEU A 2 -14.93 -3.09 -3.13
CA LEU A 2 -14.34 -2.42 -1.95
C LEU A 2 -14.09 -3.39 -0.79
N PHE A 3 -15.02 -4.28 -0.49
CA PHE A 3 -14.85 -5.28 0.58
C PHE A 3 -13.76 -6.32 0.31
N ALA A 4 -13.47 -6.64 -0.95
CA ALA A 4 -12.43 -7.60 -1.28
C ALA A 4 -11.02 -7.07 -0.93
N LEU A 5 -10.78 -5.79 -1.11
CA LEU A 5 -9.51 -5.16 -0.76
C LEU A 5 -9.36 -5.04 0.77
N ASP A 6 -10.43 -4.70 1.49
CA ASP A 6 -10.42 -4.67 2.96
C ASP A 6 -10.13 -6.08 3.53
N ASN A 7 -10.79 -7.13 3.03
CA ASN A 7 -10.53 -8.51 3.44
C ASN A 7 -9.09 -8.95 3.18
N LEU A 8 -8.48 -8.47 2.09
CA LEU A 8 -7.07 -8.74 1.80
C LEU A 8 -6.15 -8.10 2.85
N TRP A 9 -6.44 -6.86 3.24
CA TRP A 9 -5.69 -6.17 4.30
C TRP A 9 -5.86 -6.83 5.66
N ASP A 10 -7.06 -7.31 6.00
CA ASP A 10 -7.31 -8.08 7.23
C ASP A 10 -6.50 -9.38 7.22
N GLY A 11 -6.40 -10.06 6.06
CA GLY A 11 -5.56 -11.24 5.89
C GLY A 11 -4.07 -10.96 6.07
N LEU A 12 -3.58 -9.82 5.58
CA LEU A 12 -2.19 -9.38 5.79
C LEU A 12 -1.93 -9.00 7.25
N GLY A 13 -2.90 -8.36 7.93
CA GLY A 13 -2.84 -8.08 9.36
C GLY A 13 -2.74 -9.36 10.19
N ALA A 14 -3.54 -10.37 9.86
CA ALA A 14 -3.48 -11.69 10.48
C ALA A 14 -2.11 -12.36 10.29
N LEU A 15 -1.57 -12.31 9.07
CA LEU A 15 -0.25 -12.85 8.75
C LEU A 15 0.87 -12.16 9.55
N ALA A 16 0.77 -10.84 9.73
CA ALA A 16 1.75 -10.09 10.51
C ALA A 16 1.79 -10.53 11.98
N ILE A 17 0.64 -10.85 12.57
CA ILE A 17 0.55 -11.37 13.95
C ILE A 17 1.13 -12.79 14.03
N GLU A 18 0.82 -13.66 13.06
CA GLU A 18 1.30 -15.03 13.01
C GLU A 18 2.80 -15.13 12.69
N ARG A 19 3.39 -14.08 12.15
CA ARG A 19 4.80 -14.00 11.76
C ARG A 19 5.50 -12.79 12.39
N PRO A 20 5.74 -12.80 13.71
CA PRO A 20 6.28 -11.64 14.46
C PRO A 20 7.66 -11.17 13.99
N ASN A 21 8.39 -12.00 13.25
CA ASN A 21 9.68 -11.64 12.65
C ASN A 21 9.56 -10.99 11.26
N MET A 22 8.35 -10.84 10.72
CA MET A 22 8.12 -10.19 9.45
C MET A 22 8.29 -8.69 9.59
N LYS A 23 9.23 -8.12 8.81
CA LYS A 23 9.57 -6.70 8.87
C LYS A 23 9.01 -5.88 7.71
N TYR A 24 8.80 -6.52 6.58
CA TYR A 24 8.48 -5.83 5.35
C TYR A 24 7.36 -6.52 4.57
N PHE A 25 6.53 -5.71 3.94
CA PHE A 25 5.68 -6.12 2.83
C PHE A 25 6.30 -5.65 1.52
N PHE A 26 6.51 -6.56 0.60
CA PHE A 26 6.86 -6.25 -0.77
C PHE A 26 5.65 -6.48 -1.65
N GLY A 27 5.33 -5.52 -2.49
CA GLY A 27 4.15 -5.57 -3.33
C GLY A 27 4.35 -4.95 -4.70
N LYS A 28 3.36 -5.13 -5.56
CA LYS A 28 3.31 -4.56 -6.90
C LYS A 28 2.02 -3.79 -7.09
N MET A 29 2.11 -2.66 -7.76
CA MET A 29 0.97 -1.91 -8.29
C MET A 29 0.95 -2.12 -9.78
N THR A 30 -0.19 -2.60 -10.31
CA THR A 30 -0.33 -2.93 -11.73
C THR A 30 -1.23 -1.89 -12.40
N MET A 31 -0.77 -1.37 -13.52
CA MET A 31 -1.57 -0.62 -14.48
C MET A 31 -1.46 -1.33 -15.84
N TYR A 32 -2.57 -1.38 -16.57
CA TYR A 32 -2.58 -2.02 -17.88
C TYR A 32 -2.31 -1.01 -19.00
N PRO A 33 -1.82 -1.47 -20.16
CA PRO A 33 -1.49 -0.60 -21.30
C PRO A 33 -2.63 0.31 -21.77
N GLU A 34 -3.87 -0.09 -21.56
CA GLU A 34 -5.06 0.67 -21.92
C GLU A 34 -5.34 1.86 -20.98
N TYR A 35 -4.67 1.90 -19.83
CA TYR A 35 -4.82 3.02 -18.92
C TYR A 35 -4.24 4.30 -19.55
N ASN A 36 -4.87 5.44 -19.27
CA ASN A 36 -4.44 6.72 -19.84
C ASN A 36 -2.95 6.96 -19.55
N ARG A 37 -2.15 7.08 -20.63
CA ARG A 37 -0.68 7.19 -20.53
C ARG A 37 -0.22 8.40 -19.72
N GLN A 38 -0.81 9.54 -19.95
CA GLN A 38 -0.45 10.77 -19.23
C GLN A 38 -0.81 10.67 -17.75
N ALA A 39 -1.94 10.06 -17.41
CA ALA A 39 -2.33 9.82 -16.04
C ALA A 39 -1.39 8.79 -15.35
N ARG A 40 -1.00 7.73 -16.08
CA ARG A 40 -0.02 6.75 -15.62
C ARG A 40 1.32 7.42 -15.28
N ASP A 41 1.84 8.21 -16.21
CA ASP A 41 3.12 8.90 -16.05
C ASP A 41 3.09 9.89 -14.89
N LEU A 42 1.99 10.61 -14.73
CA LEU A 42 1.81 11.54 -13.62
C LEU A 42 1.77 10.80 -12.27
N ILE A 43 1.11 9.64 -12.20
CA ILE A 43 1.10 8.78 -10.99
C ILE A 43 2.52 8.29 -10.69
N GLN A 44 3.26 7.82 -11.70
CA GLN A 44 4.65 7.37 -11.55
C GLN A 44 5.56 8.50 -11.05
N HIS A 45 5.42 9.70 -11.62
CA HIS A 45 6.18 10.88 -11.22
C HIS A 45 5.89 11.29 -9.77
N PHE A 46 4.62 11.28 -9.38
CA PHE A 46 4.20 11.52 -8.00
C PHE A 46 4.79 10.50 -7.02
N LEU A 47 4.70 9.21 -7.36
CA LEU A 47 5.27 8.15 -6.55
C LEU A 47 6.78 8.28 -6.40
N PHE A 48 7.46 8.61 -7.49
CA PHE A 48 8.90 8.86 -7.47
C PHE A 48 9.26 10.06 -6.59
N LYS A 49 8.54 11.16 -6.74
CA LYS A 49 8.76 12.39 -5.96
C LYS A 49 8.63 12.16 -4.45
N HIS A 50 7.65 11.39 -4.00
CA HIS A 50 7.33 11.24 -2.58
C HIS A 50 7.88 9.96 -1.93
N PHE A 51 8.21 8.93 -2.72
CA PHE A 51 8.55 7.59 -2.23
C PHE A 51 9.78 6.97 -2.90
N GLU A 52 10.61 7.76 -3.57
CA GLU A 52 11.81 7.25 -4.22
C GLU A 52 12.68 6.44 -3.24
N ASP A 53 13.06 5.22 -3.65
CA ASP A 53 14.10 4.45 -2.97
C ASP A 53 15.48 5.02 -3.25
N LYS A 54 15.96 5.87 -2.35
CA LYS A 54 17.29 6.48 -2.46
C LYS A 54 18.45 5.49 -2.30
N GLU A 55 18.16 4.30 -1.74
CA GLU A 55 19.15 3.24 -1.54
C GLU A 55 19.32 2.35 -2.78
N LYS A 56 18.41 2.48 -3.76
CA LYS A 56 18.41 1.70 -5.01
C LYS A 56 18.47 0.19 -4.77
N LEU A 57 17.66 -0.29 -3.81
CA LEU A 57 17.61 -1.69 -3.42
C LEU A 57 17.14 -2.60 -4.55
N VAL A 58 16.27 -2.10 -5.41
CA VAL A 58 15.72 -2.83 -6.56
C VAL A 58 15.69 -1.92 -7.77
N THR A 59 16.06 -2.45 -8.93
CA THR A 59 15.95 -1.77 -10.23
C THR A 59 15.18 -2.64 -11.21
N PRO A 60 14.24 -2.09 -11.99
CA PRO A 60 13.55 -2.86 -13.03
C PRO A 60 14.53 -3.29 -14.13
N VAL A 61 14.36 -4.52 -14.62
CA VAL A 61 15.15 -5.08 -15.73
C VAL A 61 14.75 -4.41 -17.05
N ASP A 62 13.44 -4.24 -17.25
CA ASP A 62 12.86 -3.51 -18.38
C ASP A 62 12.06 -2.32 -17.82
N PRO A 63 12.72 -1.15 -17.67
CA PRO A 63 12.12 0.00 -17.02
C PRO A 63 11.01 0.60 -17.85
N LEU A 64 9.95 1.01 -17.16
CA LEU A 64 8.81 1.68 -17.76
C LEU A 64 9.24 3.01 -18.38
N LYS A 65 8.94 3.20 -19.65
CA LYS A 65 9.21 4.45 -20.34
C LYS A 65 8.16 5.50 -19.96
N ILE A 66 8.63 6.62 -19.45
CA ILE A 66 7.82 7.81 -19.23
C ILE A 66 7.80 8.61 -20.52
N GLU A 67 6.60 8.88 -21.05
CA GLU A 67 6.37 9.56 -22.33
C GLU A 67 5.95 11.02 -22.15
N THR A 68 5.35 11.32 -21.01
CA THR A 68 4.89 12.68 -20.66
C THR A 68 6.08 13.55 -20.26
N PRO A 69 6.20 14.77 -20.83
CA PRO A 69 7.29 15.69 -20.49
C PRO A 69 7.34 15.98 -18.97
N VAL A 70 8.55 15.95 -18.42
CA VAL A 70 8.76 16.16 -16.98
C VAL A 70 8.33 17.57 -16.56
N GLU A 71 8.55 18.56 -17.41
CA GLU A 71 8.17 19.95 -17.16
C GLU A 71 6.67 20.13 -17.01
N TYR A 72 5.88 19.32 -17.75
CA TYR A 72 4.42 19.30 -17.58
C TYR A 72 4.05 18.69 -16.23
N MET A 73 4.64 17.55 -15.88
CA MET A 73 4.34 16.88 -14.61
C MET A 73 4.73 17.74 -13.41
N ASP A 74 5.87 18.41 -13.46
CA ASP A 74 6.33 19.36 -12.45
C ASP A 74 5.42 20.59 -12.34
N SER A 75 4.83 21.05 -13.45
CA SER A 75 3.88 22.16 -13.45
C SER A 75 2.56 21.81 -12.76
N ILE A 76 2.21 20.53 -12.67
CA ILE A 76 1.03 20.03 -11.96
C ILE A 76 1.34 19.73 -10.50
N LEU A 77 2.42 18.99 -10.24
CA LEU A 77 2.81 18.53 -8.91
C LEU A 77 3.75 19.55 -8.26
N THR A 78 3.19 20.68 -7.87
CA THR A 78 3.96 21.84 -7.39
C THR A 78 4.21 21.86 -5.88
N GLU A 79 3.45 21.06 -5.11
CA GLU A 79 3.51 21.07 -3.67
C GLU A 79 4.60 20.12 -3.13
N THR A 80 5.17 20.46 -1.98
CA THR A 80 6.14 19.60 -1.29
C THR A 80 5.48 18.63 -0.32
N GLU A 81 4.33 19.04 0.24
CA GLU A 81 3.57 18.23 1.18
C GLU A 81 2.73 17.19 0.44
N PHE A 82 2.90 15.92 0.82
CA PHE A 82 2.20 14.79 0.21
C PHE A 82 0.68 15.00 0.02
N LYS A 83 0.00 15.48 1.06
CA LYS A 83 -1.46 15.62 1.02
C LYS A 83 -1.93 16.66 0.01
N GLU A 84 -1.20 17.75 -0.08
CA GLU A 84 -1.56 18.85 -0.99
C GLU A 84 -1.22 18.45 -2.43
N ASP A 85 -0.05 17.88 -2.66
CA ASP A 85 0.36 17.39 -3.98
C ASP A 85 -0.55 16.23 -4.47
N TYR A 86 -1.01 15.37 -3.56
CA TYR A 86 -1.99 14.33 -3.87
C TYR A 86 -3.34 14.89 -4.36
N LYS A 87 -3.79 16.04 -3.84
CA LYS A 87 -5.00 16.69 -4.33
C LYS A 87 -4.84 17.15 -5.78
N LEU A 88 -3.67 17.69 -6.11
CA LEU A 88 -3.33 18.11 -7.48
C LEU A 88 -3.27 16.89 -8.41
N LEU A 89 -2.57 15.83 -8.01
CA LEU A 89 -2.56 14.56 -8.73
C LEU A 89 -3.97 14.05 -9.03
N ASN A 90 -4.81 13.95 -8.00
CA ASN A 90 -6.15 13.41 -8.14
C ASN A 90 -7.05 14.28 -9.03
N ALA A 91 -6.94 15.59 -8.96
CA ALA A 91 -7.67 16.51 -9.80
C ALA A 91 -7.27 16.33 -11.28
N GLU A 92 -5.97 16.27 -11.57
CA GLU A 92 -5.47 16.14 -12.93
C GLU A 92 -5.78 14.75 -13.52
N VAL A 93 -5.59 13.66 -12.76
CA VAL A 93 -5.96 12.31 -13.22
C VAL A 93 -7.45 12.22 -13.59
N ARG A 94 -8.33 12.85 -12.78
CA ARG A 94 -9.76 12.94 -13.10
C ARG A 94 -10.05 13.79 -14.33
N ARG A 95 -9.33 14.89 -14.53
CA ARG A 95 -9.42 15.71 -15.73
C ARG A 95 -9.06 14.92 -16.99
N LEU A 96 -8.12 13.98 -16.88
CA LEU A 96 -7.73 13.05 -17.93
C LEU A 96 -8.75 11.90 -18.15
N GLY A 97 -9.88 11.91 -17.45
CA GLY A 97 -11.01 10.98 -17.64
C GLY A 97 -10.86 9.64 -16.95
N VAL A 98 -9.89 9.50 -16.05
CA VAL A 98 -9.64 8.26 -15.30
C VAL A 98 -9.57 8.52 -13.79
N ASN A 99 -9.41 7.47 -13.00
CA ASN A 99 -9.19 7.58 -11.55
C ASN A 99 -7.88 6.90 -11.18
N ILE A 100 -7.23 7.37 -10.13
CA ILE A 100 -6.08 6.65 -9.55
C ILE A 100 -6.55 5.25 -9.15
N PRO A 101 -5.86 4.18 -9.58
CA PRO A 101 -6.26 2.82 -9.25
C PRO A 101 -6.39 2.61 -7.73
N PRO A 102 -7.45 1.92 -7.25
CA PRO A 102 -7.69 1.76 -5.81
C PRO A 102 -6.52 1.16 -5.04
N LEU A 103 -5.79 0.23 -5.64
CA LEU A 103 -4.62 -0.39 -5.02
C LEU A 103 -3.47 0.60 -4.83
N VAL A 104 -3.23 1.48 -5.82
CA VAL A 104 -2.23 2.56 -5.72
C VAL A 104 -2.57 3.48 -4.55
N ASN A 105 -3.83 3.91 -4.45
CA ASN A 105 -4.30 4.72 -3.32
C ASN A 105 -4.11 4.03 -1.97
N SER A 106 -4.41 2.73 -1.91
CA SER A 106 -4.27 1.95 -0.68
C SER A 106 -2.82 1.92 -0.21
N TYR A 107 -1.88 1.64 -1.10
CA TYR A 107 -0.46 1.59 -0.75
C TYR A 107 0.07 2.97 -0.30
N MET A 108 -0.20 4.04 -1.05
CA MET A 108 0.22 5.40 -0.69
C MET A 108 -0.30 5.85 0.68
N SER A 109 -1.41 5.30 1.14
CA SER A 109 -2.03 5.65 2.42
C SER A 109 -1.64 4.75 3.58
N LEU A 110 -0.74 3.77 3.39
CA LEU A 110 -0.35 2.84 4.44
C LEU A 110 0.77 3.33 5.33
N SER A 111 1.81 3.91 4.72
CA SER A 111 3.05 4.26 5.41
C SER A 111 3.69 5.49 4.80
N PRO A 112 4.23 6.40 5.63
CA PRO A 112 4.96 7.56 5.14
C PRO A 112 6.36 7.20 4.60
N THR A 113 6.87 6.01 4.93
CA THR A 113 8.21 5.54 4.56
C THR A 113 8.17 4.44 3.49
N MET A 114 7.04 4.30 2.79
CA MET A 114 6.96 3.41 1.64
C MET A 114 8.10 3.72 0.67
N LYS A 115 8.75 2.68 0.14
CA LYS A 115 9.74 2.83 -0.93
C LYS A 115 9.16 2.41 -2.26
N MET A 116 9.38 3.20 -3.29
CA MET A 116 9.02 2.92 -4.68
C MET A 116 10.27 2.63 -5.47
N PHE A 117 10.31 1.47 -6.14
CA PHE A 117 11.50 0.97 -6.85
C PHE A 117 11.49 1.23 -8.37
N GLY A 118 10.52 1.99 -8.85
CA GLY A 118 10.30 2.21 -10.26
C GLY A 118 9.32 1.20 -10.88
N GLY A 119 8.92 1.50 -12.11
CA GLY A 119 8.04 0.64 -12.89
C GLY A 119 8.80 -0.17 -13.93
N GLY A 120 8.29 -1.35 -14.23
CA GLY A 120 8.77 -2.23 -15.30
C GLY A 120 7.61 -2.87 -16.05
N ILE A 121 7.91 -3.46 -17.20
CA ILE A 121 6.93 -4.16 -18.03
C ILE A 121 7.00 -5.65 -17.73
N ASN A 122 5.84 -6.26 -17.47
CA ASN A 122 5.70 -7.70 -17.31
C ASN A 122 5.11 -8.32 -18.58
N HIS A 123 6.00 -8.74 -19.47
CA HIS A 123 5.63 -9.34 -20.76
C HIS A 123 4.87 -10.66 -20.62
N GLU A 124 5.06 -11.38 -19.51
CA GLU A 124 4.37 -12.63 -19.23
C GLU A 124 2.93 -12.44 -18.71
N PHE A 125 2.58 -11.20 -18.35
CA PHE A 125 1.27 -10.84 -17.82
C PHE A 125 0.63 -9.70 -18.60
N SER A 126 0.29 -9.95 -19.86
CA SER A 126 -0.43 -9.01 -20.75
C SER A 126 0.24 -7.63 -20.86
N GLU A 127 1.55 -7.58 -20.94
CA GLU A 127 2.33 -6.33 -21.00
C GLU A 127 1.99 -5.38 -19.83
N ALA A 128 1.62 -5.94 -18.69
CA ALA A 128 1.23 -5.16 -17.53
C ALA A 128 2.39 -4.29 -17.04
N GLU A 129 2.09 -3.05 -16.74
CA GLU A 129 3.03 -2.08 -16.19
C GLU A 129 2.99 -2.19 -14.66
N GLU A 130 4.05 -2.75 -14.10
CA GLU A 130 4.14 -3.05 -12.68
C GLU A 130 5.13 -2.11 -11.98
N THR A 131 4.68 -1.50 -10.90
CA THR A 131 5.54 -0.68 -10.02
C THR A 131 5.72 -1.41 -8.71
N CYS A 132 6.96 -1.74 -8.37
CA CYS A 132 7.29 -2.43 -7.13
C CYS A 132 7.45 -1.45 -5.97
N ILE A 133 6.96 -1.86 -4.80
CA ILE A 133 7.01 -1.08 -3.56
C ILE A 133 7.44 -1.94 -2.38
N LEU A 134 8.00 -1.32 -1.37
CA LEU A 134 8.32 -1.91 -0.06
C LEU A 134 7.70 -1.06 1.04
N ILE A 135 7.09 -1.72 2.00
CA ILE A 135 6.51 -1.09 3.18
C ILE A 135 7.12 -1.74 4.42
N SER A 136 7.74 -0.95 5.29
CA SER A 136 8.15 -1.39 6.62
C SER A 136 6.89 -1.55 7.48
N PHE A 137 6.74 -2.71 8.12
CA PHE A 137 5.61 -2.99 8.98
C PHE A 137 5.56 -2.02 10.17
N ASP A 138 6.70 -1.70 10.74
CA ASP A 138 6.80 -0.81 11.91
C ASP A 138 6.32 0.61 11.59
N ASP A 139 6.48 1.06 10.33
CA ASP A 139 6.14 2.40 9.88
C ASP A 139 4.70 2.54 9.35
N ILE A 140 3.91 1.47 9.33
CA ILE A 140 2.50 1.55 8.95
C ILE A 140 1.77 2.43 9.95
N TYR A 141 0.93 3.35 9.46
CA TYR A 141 0.12 4.23 10.33
C TYR A 141 -0.69 3.43 11.35
N GLU A 142 -0.66 3.83 12.61
CA GLU A 142 -1.38 3.17 13.71
C GLU A 142 -2.87 2.99 13.44
N THR A 143 -3.50 3.99 12.80
CA THR A 143 -4.91 3.89 12.39
C THR A 143 -5.18 2.75 11.41
N LYS A 144 -4.18 2.39 10.60
CA LYS A 144 -4.28 1.27 9.65
C LYS A 144 -4.02 -0.06 10.34
N LYS A 145 -3.01 -0.11 11.22
CA LYS A 145 -2.76 -1.28 12.08
C LYS A 145 -3.99 -1.60 12.91
N ALA A 146 -4.52 -0.63 13.64
CA ALA A 146 -5.72 -0.81 14.46
C ALA A 146 -6.91 -1.34 13.65
N ARG A 147 -7.16 -0.79 12.45
CA ARG A 147 -8.27 -1.23 11.61
C ARG A 147 -8.18 -2.70 11.22
N HIS A 148 -7.00 -3.17 10.78
CA HIS A 148 -6.84 -4.49 10.16
C HIS A 148 -6.29 -5.55 11.12
N ILE A 149 -5.69 -5.15 12.25
CA ILE A 149 -5.10 -6.04 13.24
C ILE A 149 -6.02 -6.25 14.43
N ASP A 150 -6.62 -5.18 14.98
CA ASP A 150 -7.45 -5.27 16.17
C ASP A 150 -8.69 -6.13 15.96
N SER A 151 -9.30 -6.07 14.77
CA SER A 151 -10.46 -6.93 14.44
C SER A 151 -10.06 -8.41 14.50
N PHE A 152 -8.94 -8.77 13.90
CA PHE A 152 -8.43 -10.13 13.92
C PHE A 152 -8.10 -10.61 15.34
N ILE A 153 -7.44 -9.77 16.15
CA ILE A 153 -7.15 -10.10 17.55
C ILE A 153 -8.43 -10.33 18.34
N LYS A 154 -9.41 -9.43 18.21
CA LYS A 154 -10.72 -9.56 18.89
C LYS A 154 -11.43 -10.85 18.50
N GLU A 155 -11.43 -11.21 17.22
CA GLU A 155 -12.03 -12.47 16.76
C GLU A 155 -11.30 -13.70 17.31
N LYS A 156 -9.97 -13.70 17.31
CA LYS A 156 -9.14 -14.77 17.88
C LYS A 156 -9.38 -14.93 19.38
N VAL A 157 -9.41 -13.83 20.13
CA VAL A 157 -9.71 -13.84 21.57
C VAL A 157 -11.13 -14.38 21.81
N ALA A 158 -12.13 -13.94 21.05
CA ALA A 158 -13.50 -14.45 21.15
C ALA A 158 -13.59 -15.95 20.84
N TYR A 159 -12.88 -16.41 19.82
CA TYR A 159 -12.77 -17.83 19.48
C TYR A 159 -12.16 -18.65 20.61
N ILE A 160 -11.05 -18.20 21.20
CA ILE A 160 -10.37 -18.89 22.32
C ILE A 160 -11.28 -18.95 23.53
N LYS A 161 -11.94 -17.83 23.89
CA LYS A 161 -12.92 -17.79 25.00
C LYS A 161 -14.05 -18.78 24.79
N LYS A 162 -14.57 -18.89 23.59
CA LYS A 162 -15.64 -19.82 23.24
C LYS A 162 -15.20 -21.28 23.23
N ARG A 163 -14.00 -21.56 22.75
CA ARG A 163 -13.49 -22.93 22.53
C ARG A 163 -12.85 -23.54 23.76
N PHE A 164 -12.27 -22.69 24.62
CA PHE A 164 -11.49 -23.11 25.80
C PHE A 164 -11.87 -22.29 27.04
N PRO A 165 -13.14 -22.33 27.50
CA PRO A 165 -13.62 -21.47 28.60
C PRO A 165 -12.85 -21.67 29.89
N ILE A 166 -12.56 -22.91 30.26
CA ILE A 166 -11.82 -23.25 31.50
C ILE A 166 -10.37 -22.71 31.45
N PHE A 167 -9.74 -22.72 30.29
CA PHE A 167 -8.39 -22.18 30.12
C PHE A 167 -8.38 -20.67 30.35
N VAL A 168 -9.39 -19.96 29.88
CA VAL A 168 -9.51 -18.50 30.02
C VAL A 168 -9.83 -18.13 31.48
N GLU A 169 -10.67 -18.86 32.17
CA GLU A 169 -10.95 -18.65 33.61
C GLU A 169 -9.69 -18.79 34.47
N ASN A 170 -8.78 -19.72 34.11
CA ASN A 170 -7.52 -19.94 34.83
C ASN A 170 -6.44 -18.89 34.52
N MET A 171 -6.54 -18.16 33.40
CA MET A 171 -5.58 -17.11 33.02
C MET A 171 -5.89 -15.75 33.65
N GLY A 172 -7.08 -15.57 34.24
CA GLY A 172 -7.49 -14.33 34.89
C GLY A 172 -7.58 -13.14 33.89
N GLU A 173 -7.58 -11.92 34.43
CA GLU A 173 -7.71 -10.66 33.66
C GLU A 173 -6.51 -10.37 32.74
N ASN A 174 -5.42 -11.15 32.86
CA ASN A 174 -4.16 -10.96 32.09
C ASN A 174 -4.30 -11.12 30.57
N LEU A 175 -5.39 -11.72 30.07
CA LEU A 175 -5.61 -11.87 28.64
C LEU A 175 -5.99 -10.53 27.97
N THR A 176 -6.56 -9.61 28.74
CA THR A 176 -6.92 -8.27 28.27
C THR A 176 -5.70 -7.35 28.22
N ASP A 177 -4.78 -7.54 29.16
CA ASP A 177 -3.53 -6.75 29.26
C ASP A 177 -2.46 -7.19 28.24
N MET A 178 -2.54 -8.42 27.71
CA MET A 178 -1.65 -8.90 26.65
C MET A 178 -2.03 -8.40 25.25
N VAL A 179 -3.18 -7.73 25.11
CA VAL A 179 -3.77 -7.29 23.83
C VAL A 179 -4.01 -5.77 23.84
N ALA A 180 -3.71 -5.09 24.93
CA ALA A 180 -3.69 -3.64 25.05
C ALA A 180 -2.28 -3.10 24.78
#